data_da87be73cf28398cb958c3e2e724e67c
#
_entry.id   da87be73cf28398cb958c3e2e724e67c
#
_cell.length_a   1.000
_cell.length_b   1.000
_cell.length_c   1.000
_cell.angle_alpha   90.00
_cell.angle_beta   90.00
_cell.angle_gamma   90.00
#
_symmetry.space_group_name_H-M   'P 1'
#
loop_
_entity.id
_entity.type
_entity.pdbx_description
1 polymer ?
#
loop_
_entity_poly.entity_id
_entity_poly.type
_entity_poly.pdbx_seq_one_letter_code
_entity_poly.pdbx_strand_id
1 'polypeptide(L)'
;MIVVLGGGPAGRTAAIALALGGREVMLVEKGGIGGQCLHTGCMMVCALNDAARTLAATRHLHDLGIVDRVPSIQFSRLLQSMKEIQQKIAGILDGETRAAGVTIVYGKEGRLDGSSVFLDGERIPAEAVIAATGSYPNIPDVPGISCQGVYTPHTLTGMPEIPDEMIIIGGGIMAAEFSYIFQEFGTTVHLVSRSPVLKHLDPKLVALAKKELARTHLHEHASVTSIEGEDSIETVHLTGPGGNFTLTPDAVFIAAGLVPRSGQLSGIEKRKNGEVVVDSHMQTNVKGVYACGDVTGSPCLTPVARREGFVAAENILGRETVMEYTGIPQSMSLFYDYAFIDADTSCAASASIPGPAGPGTFWSVPSGMTGYARVSVDPESGCICGIDAVGPAAGIIASYQAFLMREGIGAREYDQFLEVHPMTDGIYPLMKYLAGRLKQDTFP
;
A
#
# COMPACT_ATOMS: atom_id res chain seq x y z
N MET A 1 -7.50 30.50 -12.29
CA MET A 1 -6.42 29.59 -11.82
C MET A 1 -6.99 28.60 -10.81
N ILE A 2 -6.60 27.33 -10.89
CA ILE A 2 -6.94 26.27 -9.92
C ILE A 2 -5.71 25.99 -9.07
N VAL A 3 -5.90 25.82 -7.75
CA VAL A 3 -4.80 25.52 -6.82
C VAL A 3 -4.93 24.08 -6.31
N VAL A 4 -3.85 23.30 -6.45
CA VAL A 4 -3.77 21.95 -5.94
C VAL A 4 -2.75 21.91 -4.80
N LEU A 5 -3.16 21.46 -3.61
CA LEU A 5 -2.33 21.37 -2.41
C LEU A 5 -1.82 19.95 -2.22
N GLY A 6 -0.56 19.70 -2.57
CA GLY A 6 0.14 18.42 -2.49
C GLY A 6 0.44 17.82 -3.86
N GLY A 7 1.71 17.44 -4.09
CA GLY A 7 2.25 16.88 -5.34
C GLY A 7 2.38 15.34 -5.30
N GLY A 8 1.64 14.67 -4.42
CA GLY A 8 1.52 13.22 -4.39
C GLY A 8 0.72 12.66 -5.58
N PRO A 9 0.49 11.35 -5.65
CA PRO A 9 -0.21 10.71 -6.77
C PRO A 9 -1.56 11.34 -7.10
N ALA A 10 -2.37 11.67 -6.08
CA ALA A 10 -3.69 12.29 -6.25
C ALA A 10 -3.58 13.69 -6.87
N GLY A 11 -2.84 14.59 -6.19
CA GLY A 11 -2.75 15.98 -6.61
C GLY A 11 -2.02 16.15 -7.94
N ARG A 12 -0.96 15.36 -8.20
CA ARG A 12 -0.28 15.38 -9.49
C ARG A 12 -1.20 14.95 -10.63
N THR A 13 -1.98 13.87 -10.45
CA THR A 13 -2.94 13.41 -11.45
C THR A 13 -3.99 14.47 -11.73
N ALA A 14 -4.55 15.08 -10.67
CA ALA A 14 -5.52 16.16 -10.79
C ALA A 14 -4.95 17.38 -11.52
N ALA A 15 -3.75 17.81 -11.14
CA ALA A 15 -3.10 18.98 -11.74
C ALA A 15 -2.84 18.79 -13.23
N ILE A 16 -2.32 17.64 -13.64
CA ILE A 16 -2.08 17.29 -15.06
C ILE A 16 -3.40 17.25 -15.83
N ALA A 17 -4.43 16.56 -15.31
CA ALA A 17 -5.73 16.47 -15.98
C ALA A 17 -6.37 17.84 -16.19
N LEU A 18 -6.31 18.73 -15.20
CA LEU A 18 -6.80 20.10 -15.28
C LEU A 18 -6.04 20.94 -16.31
N ALA A 19 -4.71 20.84 -16.32
CA ALA A 19 -3.88 21.60 -17.25
C ALA A 19 -4.10 21.14 -18.70
N LEU A 20 -4.17 19.83 -18.94
CA LEU A 20 -4.53 19.26 -20.25
C LEU A 20 -5.98 19.62 -20.66
N GLY A 21 -6.87 19.85 -19.68
CA GLY A 21 -8.21 20.38 -19.88
C GLY A 21 -8.26 21.90 -20.14
N GLY A 22 -7.10 22.56 -20.30
CA GLY A 22 -7.01 23.98 -20.65
C GLY A 22 -7.13 24.94 -19.47
N ARG A 23 -6.99 24.47 -18.23
CA ARG A 23 -7.05 25.32 -17.04
C ARG A 23 -5.65 25.78 -16.63
N GLU A 24 -5.56 26.99 -16.09
CA GLU A 24 -4.37 27.48 -15.40
C GLU A 24 -4.28 26.79 -14.03
N VAL A 25 -3.17 26.06 -13.75
CA VAL A 25 -3.00 25.23 -12.54
C VAL A 25 -1.72 25.56 -11.81
N MET A 26 -1.84 25.81 -10.50
CA MET A 26 -0.74 25.91 -9.55
C MET A 26 -0.76 24.71 -8.62
N LEU A 27 0.32 23.91 -8.65
CA LEU A 27 0.56 22.81 -7.73
C LEU A 27 1.52 23.27 -6.63
N VAL A 28 1.07 23.23 -5.39
CA VAL A 28 1.86 23.60 -4.20
C VAL A 28 2.35 22.34 -3.53
N GLU A 29 3.67 22.16 -3.43
CA GLU A 29 4.31 20.98 -2.82
C GLU A 29 5.32 21.39 -1.73
N LYS A 30 5.12 20.91 -0.51
CA LYS A 30 5.98 21.20 0.63
C LYS A 30 7.35 20.52 0.54
N GLY A 31 7.36 19.30 0.05
CA GLY A 31 8.56 18.46 -0.08
C GLY A 31 8.93 18.19 -1.53
N GLY A 32 8.91 16.92 -1.92
CA GLY A 32 9.22 16.45 -3.27
C GLY A 32 7.99 15.93 -4.01
N ILE A 33 7.93 16.19 -5.31
CA ILE A 33 6.89 15.62 -6.18
C ILE A 33 6.91 14.08 -6.11
N GLY A 34 5.73 13.47 -6.24
CA GLY A 34 5.53 12.03 -6.05
C GLY A 34 5.08 11.66 -4.64
N GLY A 35 5.21 12.58 -3.67
CA GLY A 35 4.68 12.47 -2.31
C GLY A 35 5.18 11.23 -1.57
N GLN A 36 4.38 10.77 -0.60
CA GLN A 36 4.72 9.62 0.24
C GLN A 36 4.99 8.35 -0.58
N CYS A 37 4.22 8.08 -1.65
CA CYS A 37 4.39 6.90 -2.48
C CYS A 37 5.83 6.75 -3.02
N LEU A 38 6.42 7.83 -3.52
CA LEU A 38 7.79 7.82 -4.05
C LEU A 38 8.84 7.81 -2.94
N HIS A 39 8.68 8.66 -1.91
CA HIS A 39 9.78 8.99 -1.01
C HIS A 39 9.83 8.11 0.24
N THR A 40 8.69 7.67 0.77
CA THR A 40 8.62 7.01 2.10
C THR A 40 7.62 5.85 2.16
N GLY A 41 6.99 5.50 1.04
CA GLY A 41 5.97 4.45 0.96
C GLY A 41 6.30 3.37 -0.04
N CYS A 42 5.42 3.18 -1.02
CA CYS A 42 5.43 2.03 -1.95
C CYS A 42 6.79 1.79 -2.62
N MET A 43 7.44 2.84 -3.15
CA MET A 43 8.72 2.66 -3.88
C MET A 43 9.86 2.25 -2.95
N MET A 44 9.85 2.70 -1.70
CA MET A 44 10.83 2.28 -0.69
C MET A 44 10.60 0.81 -0.32
N VAL A 45 9.37 0.42 -0.05
CA VAL A 45 9.02 -0.99 0.23
C VAL A 45 9.41 -1.88 -0.94
N CYS A 46 9.08 -1.51 -2.19
CA CYS A 46 9.47 -2.27 -3.39
C CYS A 46 10.98 -2.50 -3.45
N ALA A 47 11.79 -1.44 -3.29
CA ALA A 47 13.24 -1.56 -3.40
C ALA A 47 13.86 -2.44 -2.29
N LEU A 48 13.39 -2.30 -1.05
CA LEU A 48 13.84 -3.13 0.07
C LEU A 48 13.39 -4.58 -0.10
N ASN A 49 12.15 -4.80 -0.55
CA ASN A 49 11.61 -6.13 -0.75
C ASN A 49 12.28 -6.88 -1.90
N ASP A 50 12.63 -6.20 -3.01
CA ASP A 50 13.41 -6.82 -4.10
C ASP A 50 14.76 -7.36 -3.60
N ALA A 51 15.44 -6.59 -2.74
CA ALA A 51 16.67 -7.05 -2.10
C ALA A 51 16.42 -8.24 -1.16
N ALA A 52 15.37 -8.17 -0.33
CA ALA A 52 14.98 -9.23 0.60
C ALA A 52 14.62 -10.53 -0.14
N ARG A 53 13.83 -10.45 -1.20
CA ARG A 53 13.47 -11.59 -2.07
C ARG A 53 14.68 -12.23 -2.73
N THR A 54 15.65 -11.42 -3.17
CA THR A 54 16.89 -11.93 -3.75
C THR A 54 17.68 -12.76 -2.73
N LEU A 55 17.78 -12.29 -1.48
CA LEU A 55 18.41 -13.06 -0.39
C LEU A 55 17.63 -14.34 -0.08
N ALA A 56 16.32 -14.25 0.05
CA ALA A 56 15.45 -15.38 0.34
C ALA A 56 15.55 -16.46 -0.75
N ALA A 57 15.49 -16.08 -2.02
CA ALA A 57 15.64 -16.97 -3.16
C ALA A 57 17.03 -17.62 -3.18
N THR A 58 18.09 -16.84 -2.92
CA THR A 58 19.47 -17.35 -2.86
C THR A 58 19.64 -18.32 -1.69
N ARG A 59 19.06 -18.02 -0.52
CA ARG A 59 19.09 -18.92 0.66
C ARG A 59 18.38 -20.23 0.34
N HIS A 60 17.24 -20.18 -0.31
CA HIS A 60 16.52 -21.40 -0.70
C HIS A 60 17.35 -22.27 -1.64
N LEU A 61 18.02 -21.70 -2.64
CA LEU A 61 18.93 -22.44 -3.53
C LEU A 61 20.18 -22.95 -2.80
N HIS A 62 20.68 -22.23 -1.80
CA HIS A 62 21.77 -22.67 -0.96
C HIS A 62 21.36 -23.90 -0.12
N ASP A 63 20.18 -23.89 0.49
CA ASP A 63 19.66 -25.00 1.28
C ASP A 63 19.44 -26.27 0.43
N LEU A 64 19.20 -26.11 -0.87
CA LEU A 64 19.15 -27.19 -1.86
C LEU A 64 20.54 -27.62 -2.38
N GLY A 65 21.62 -26.95 -1.95
CA GLY A 65 22.99 -27.22 -2.42
C GLY A 65 23.29 -26.74 -3.84
N ILE A 66 22.49 -25.85 -4.40
CA ILE A 66 22.63 -25.37 -5.78
C ILE A 66 23.60 -24.17 -5.84
N VAL A 67 23.68 -23.36 -4.79
CA VAL A 67 24.62 -22.24 -4.67
C VAL A 67 25.47 -22.38 -3.41
N ASP A 68 26.72 -21.90 -3.45
CA ASP A 68 27.70 -22.14 -2.40
C ASP A 68 27.52 -21.25 -1.16
N ARG A 69 26.88 -20.07 -1.31
CA ARG A 69 26.74 -19.10 -0.21
C ARG A 69 25.57 -18.15 -0.43
N VAL A 70 25.04 -17.62 0.68
CA VAL A 70 24.10 -16.49 0.70
C VAL A 70 24.89 -15.20 0.88
N PRO A 71 24.72 -14.17 0.01
CA PRO A 71 25.40 -12.90 0.17
C PRO A 71 24.81 -12.08 1.33
N SER A 72 25.56 -11.08 1.82
CA SER A 72 25.08 -10.06 2.77
C SER A 72 24.67 -8.77 2.06
N ILE A 73 23.78 -8.01 2.68
CA ILE A 73 23.37 -6.68 2.20
C ILE A 73 24.34 -5.61 2.73
N GLN A 74 24.79 -4.73 1.83
CA GLN A 74 25.45 -3.48 2.20
C GLN A 74 24.39 -2.40 2.38
N PHE A 75 23.83 -2.30 3.58
CA PHE A 75 22.62 -1.52 3.85
C PHE A 75 22.76 -0.03 3.53
N SER A 76 23.85 0.60 3.93
CA SER A 76 24.14 2.01 3.61
C SER A 76 24.17 2.27 2.10
N ARG A 77 24.75 1.32 1.31
CA ARG A 77 24.78 1.41 -0.15
C ARG A 77 23.40 1.21 -0.75
N LEU A 78 22.60 0.29 -0.20
CA LEU A 78 21.21 0.07 -0.59
C LEU A 78 20.40 1.36 -0.42
N LEU A 79 20.41 1.97 0.77
CA LEU A 79 19.69 3.21 1.06
C LEU A 79 20.16 4.37 0.17
N GLN A 80 21.46 4.50 -0.05
CA GLN A 80 22.01 5.52 -0.95
C GLN A 80 21.52 5.34 -2.39
N SER A 81 21.58 4.11 -2.92
CA SER A 81 21.11 3.80 -4.28
C SER A 81 19.61 4.06 -4.43
N MET A 82 18.81 3.71 -3.41
CA MET A 82 17.38 4.02 -3.39
C MET A 82 17.14 5.53 -3.49
N LYS A 83 17.85 6.34 -2.71
CA LYS A 83 17.75 7.80 -2.73
C LYS A 83 18.11 8.38 -4.11
N GLU A 84 19.18 7.89 -4.73
CA GLU A 84 19.62 8.31 -6.07
C GLU A 84 18.54 8.00 -7.12
N ILE A 85 17.91 6.80 -7.06
CA ILE A 85 16.84 6.39 -7.95
C ILE A 85 15.57 7.22 -7.72
N GLN A 86 15.19 7.45 -6.45
CA GLN A 86 14.03 8.29 -6.11
C GLN A 86 14.19 9.73 -6.64
N GLN A 87 15.38 10.32 -6.54
CA GLN A 87 15.69 11.64 -7.10
C GLN A 87 15.53 11.66 -8.62
N LYS A 88 15.99 10.61 -9.32
CA LYS A 88 15.81 10.46 -10.76
C LYS A 88 14.33 10.40 -11.15
N ILE A 89 13.55 9.58 -10.43
CA ILE A 89 12.11 9.46 -10.66
C ILE A 89 11.42 10.81 -10.38
N ALA A 90 11.76 11.48 -9.27
CA ALA A 90 11.23 12.81 -8.97
C ALA A 90 11.49 13.83 -10.08
N GLY A 91 12.70 13.82 -10.66
CA GLY A 91 13.04 14.67 -11.82
C GLY A 91 12.19 14.38 -13.05
N ILE A 92 11.91 13.11 -13.33
CA ILE A 92 10.99 12.71 -14.42
C ILE A 92 9.58 13.21 -14.15
N LEU A 93 9.06 12.97 -12.94
CA LEU A 93 7.71 13.40 -12.55
C LEU A 93 7.56 14.92 -12.60
N ASP A 94 8.58 15.69 -12.18
CA ASP A 94 8.60 17.16 -12.27
C ASP A 94 8.53 17.59 -13.73
N GLY A 95 9.40 17.04 -14.59
CA GLY A 95 9.44 17.36 -16.03
C GLY A 95 8.11 17.07 -16.73
N GLU A 96 7.51 15.92 -16.51
CA GLU A 96 6.21 15.56 -17.08
C GLU A 96 5.09 16.50 -16.59
N THR A 97 5.11 16.87 -15.30
CA THR A 97 4.08 17.73 -14.74
C THR A 97 4.17 19.15 -15.32
N ARG A 98 5.37 19.69 -15.45
CA ARG A 98 5.59 21.01 -16.09
C ARG A 98 5.29 20.97 -17.60
N ALA A 99 5.65 19.89 -18.29
CA ALA A 99 5.34 19.72 -19.70
C ALA A 99 3.82 19.69 -19.98
N ALA A 100 3.01 19.25 -19.01
CA ALA A 100 1.56 19.34 -19.08
C ALA A 100 1.00 20.75 -18.87
N GLY A 101 1.84 21.74 -18.54
CA GLY A 101 1.43 23.13 -18.31
C GLY A 101 1.16 23.52 -16.87
N VAL A 102 1.56 22.68 -15.91
CA VAL A 102 1.37 22.94 -14.47
C VAL A 102 2.50 23.82 -13.92
N THR A 103 2.17 24.89 -13.23
CA THR A 103 3.12 25.68 -12.42
C THR A 103 3.31 24.99 -11.06
N ILE A 104 4.54 24.58 -10.73
CA ILE A 104 4.85 23.92 -9.45
C ILE A 104 5.56 24.91 -8.53
N VAL A 105 5.05 25.04 -7.30
CA VAL A 105 5.65 25.84 -6.21
C VAL A 105 6.13 24.86 -5.13
N TYR A 106 7.44 24.78 -4.97
CA TYR A 106 8.07 23.89 -3.97
C TYR A 106 8.41 24.62 -2.65
N GLY A 107 8.58 23.83 -1.59
CA GLY A 107 9.04 24.29 -0.28
C GLY A 107 7.99 25.08 0.50
N LYS A 108 6.75 25.08 0.04
CA LYS A 108 5.66 25.83 0.68
C LYS A 108 4.52 24.91 1.11
N GLU A 109 3.96 25.19 2.27
CA GLU A 109 2.76 24.52 2.77
C GLU A 109 1.55 25.39 2.51
N GLY A 110 0.65 24.93 1.65
CA GLY A 110 -0.61 25.59 1.42
C GLY A 110 -1.59 25.39 2.57
N ARG A 111 -2.22 26.45 3.05
CA ARG A 111 -3.31 26.43 4.04
C ARG A 111 -4.63 26.72 3.37
N LEU A 112 -5.66 25.99 3.73
CA LEU A 112 -7.04 26.21 3.30
C LEU A 112 -7.88 26.71 4.48
N ASP A 113 -8.72 27.73 4.23
CA ASP A 113 -9.74 28.21 5.17
C ASP A 113 -11.03 28.49 4.40
N GLY A 114 -12.02 27.59 4.56
CA GLY A 114 -13.20 27.57 3.69
C GLY A 114 -12.80 27.40 2.23
N SER A 115 -13.07 28.38 1.38
CA SER A 115 -12.66 28.42 -0.03
C SER A 115 -11.38 29.24 -0.28
N SER A 116 -10.76 29.80 0.76
CA SER A 116 -9.58 30.66 0.63
C SER A 116 -8.29 29.89 0.83
N VAL A 117 -7.37 30.02 -0.12
CA VAL A 117 -6.03 29.42 -0.07
C VAL A 117 -5.02 30.47 0.37
N PHE A 118 -4.10 30.06 1.23
CA PHE A 118 -3.01 30.89 1.71
C PHE A 118 -1.66 30.20 1.51
N LEU A 119 -0.66 30.93 1.02
CA LEU A 119 0.74 30.54 0.95
C LEU A 119 1.57 31.57 1.73
N ASP A 120 2.35 31.12 2.70
CA ASP A 120 3.17 32.00 3.58
C ASP A 120 2.35 33.16 4.21
N GLY A 121 1.06 32.91 4.47
CA GLY A 121 0.14 33.92 5.02
C GLY A 121 -0.55 34.82 3.99
N GLU A 122 -0.11 34.81 2.74
CA GLU A 122 -0.74 35.56 1.65
C GLU A 122 -1.90 34.80 1.00
N ARG A 123 -3.02 35.46 0.77
CA ARG A 123 -4.15 34.84 0.09
C ARG A 123 -3.90 34.74 -1.41
N ILE A 124 -4.05 33.52 -1.94
CA ILE A 124 -3.92 33.24 -3.36
C ILE A 124 -5.32 33.19 -4.01
N PRO A 125 -5.58 33.95 -5.07
CA PRO A 125 -6.82 33.87 -5.81
C PRO A 125 -6.97 32.49 -6.46
N ALA A 126 -8.04 31.77 -6.13
CA ALA A 126 -8.35 30.47 -6.69
C ALA A 126 -9.82 30.39 -7.09
N GLU A 127 -10.09 29.85 -8.27
CA GLU A 127 -11.43 29.55 -8.76
C GLU A 127 -11.95 28.26 -8.15
N ALA A 128 -11.05 27.26 -8.04
CA ALA A 128 -11.30 26.02 -7.34
C ALA A 128 -10.01 25.53 -6.64
N VAL A 129 -10.17 24.70 -5.63
CA VAL A 129 -9.07 24.15 -4.82
C VAL A 129 -9.22 22.64 -4.72
N ILE A 130 -8.09 21.94 -4.86
CA ILE A 130 -8.01 20.49 -4.54
C ILE A 130 -7.06 20.30 -3.36
N ALA A 131 -7.57 19.78 -2.25
CA ALA A 131 -6.79 19.35 -1.10
C ALA A 131 -6.32 17.89 -1.31
N ALA A 132 -5.05 17.71 -1.66
CA ALA A 132 -4.41 16.42 -1.89
C ALA A 132 -3.20 16.24 -0.95
N THR A 133 -3.36 16.64 0.30
CA THR A 133 -2.29 16.78 1.29
C THR A 133 -1.79 15.46 1.86
N GLY A 134 -2.49 14.35 1.57
CA GLY A 134 -2.07 12.99 1.92
C GLY A 134 -2.18 12.67 3.41
N SER A 135 -1.27 11.83 3.88
CA SER A 135 -1.25 11.31 5.25
C SER A 135 0.17 11.36 5.84
N TYR A 136 0.28 10.96 7.11
CA TYR A 136 1.54 10.71 7.80
C TYR A 136 1.41 9.48 8.71
N PRO A 137 2.53 8.85 9.15
CA PRO A 137 2.47 7.71 10.03
C PRO A 137 1.72 8.02 11.32
N ASN A 138 0.86 7.10 11.74
CA ASN A 138 0.22 7.16 13.05
C ASN A 138 1.23 6.78 14.12
N ILE A 139 1.61 7.74 14.96
CA ILE A 139 2.51 7.54 16.10
C ILE A 139 1.64 7.26 17.32
N PRO A 140 1.72 6.05 17.92
CA PRO A 140 0.98 5.75 19.13
C PRO A 140 1.46 6.60 20.31
N ASP A 141 0.54 6.94 21.22
CA ASP A 141 0.88 7.66 22.44
C ASP A 141 1.50 6.67 23.46
N VAL A 142 2.81 6.50 23.35
CA VAL A 142 3.62 5.61 24.20
C VAL A 142 4.77 6.43 24.79
N PRO A 143 4.95 6.43 26.11
CA PRO A 143 6.11 7.08 26.73
C PRO A 143 7.42 6.59 26.11
N GLY A 144 8.31 7.54 25.77
CA GLY A 144 9.59 7.25 25.12
C GLY A 144 9.55 7.02 23.61
N ILE A 145 8.39 7.17 22.94
CA ILE A 145 8.24 6.94 21.49
C ILE A 145 9.09 7.87 20.60
N SER A 146 9.63 8.93 21.16
CA SER A 146 10.54 9.88 20.48
C SER A 146 12.03 9.63 20.73
N CYS A 147 12.39 8.56 21.45
CA CYS A 147 13.78 8.18 21.65
C CYS A 147 14.51 7.94 20.31
N GLN A 148 15.81 8.19 20.28
CA GLN A 148 16.65 7.80 19.16
C GLN A 148 16.60 6.26 18.98
N GLY A 149 16.51 5.77 17.74
CA GLY A 149 16.31 4.36 17.44
C GLY A 149 14.85 4.01 17.15
N VAL A 150 13.90 4.96 17.35
CA VAL A 150 12.51 4.80 16.90
C VAL A 150 12.37 5.33 15.48
N TYR A 151 11.91 4.47 14.59
CA TYR A 151 11.74 4.76 13.17
C TYR A 151 10.29 4.61 12.71
N THR A 152 9.99 5.29 11.63
CA THR A 152 8.76 5.17 10.86
C THR A 152 9.14 4.99 9.39
N PRO A 153 8.21 4.69 8.47
CA PRO A 153 8.50 4.75 7.04
C PRO A 153 9.12 6.08 6.58
N HIS A 154 8.79 7.19 7.25
CA HIS A 154 9.31 8.52 6.89
C HIS A 154 10.76 8.77 7.38
N THR A 155 11.22 8.03 8.36
CA THR A 155 12.57 8.20 8.98
C THR A 155 13.50 7.02 8.73
N LEU A 156 13.02 5.95 8.09
CA LEU A 156 13.79 4.72 7.86
C LEU A 156 15.15 4.97 7.15
N THR A 157 15.18 5.90 6.21
CA THR A 157 16.42 6.23 5.48
C THR A 157 17.51 6.86 6.35
N GLY A 158 17.17 7.22 7.59
CA GLY A 158 18.12 7.67 8.61
C GLY A 158 18.68 6.55 9.51
N MET A 159 18.25 5.30 9.29
CA MET A 159 18.78 4.14 10.02
C MET A 159 20.23 3.87 9.58
N PRO A 160 21.20 3.80 10.51
CA PRO A 160 22.62 3.73 10.15
C PRO A 160 23.02 2.35 9.61
N GLU A 161 22.43 1.29 10.14
CA GLU A 161 22.75 -0.11 9.83
C GLU A 161 21.52 -1.01 10.02
N ILE A 162 21.61 -2.26 9.59
CA ILE A 162 20.59 -3.28 9.87
C ILE A 162 20.68 -3.62 11.35
N PRO A 163 19.60 -3.47 12.14
CA PRO A 163 19.62 -3.82 13.56
C PRO A 163 19.69 -5.35 13.74
N ASP A 164 20.36 -5.80 14.79
CA ASP A 164 20.37 -7.23 15.15
C ASP A 164 19.01 -7.67 15.70
N GLU A 165 18.36 -6.79 16.50
CA GLU A 165 17.02 -7.02 17.04
C GLU A 165 16.13 -5.79 16.83
N MET A 166 14.89 -5.99 16.35
CA MET A 166 13.93 -4.91 16.07
C MET A 166 12.52 -5.27 16.54
N ILE A 167 11.86 -4.31 17.17
CA ILE A 167 10.42 -4.37 17.40
C ILE A 167 9.69 -3.62 16.28
N ILE A 168 8.70 -4.26 15.65
CA ILE A 168 7.78 -3.61 14.71
C ILE A 168 6.40 -3.49 15.37
N ILE A 169 5.90 -2.26 15.51
CA ILE A 169 4.60 -1.97 16.12
C ILE A 169 3.54 -1.84 15.03
N GLY A 170 2.63 -2.80 14.97
CA GLY A 170 1.54 -2.83 13.98
C GLY A 170 1.08 -4.26 13.67
N GLY A 171 -0.08 -4.41 13.04
CA GLY A 171 -0.61 -5.73 12.67
C GLY A 171 -1.19 -5.76 11.26
N GLY A 172 -0.97 -4.71 10.46
CA GLY A 172 -1.43 -4.60 9.08
C GLY A 172 -0.40 -5.01 8.04
N ILE A 173 -0.73 -4.78 6.77
CA ILE A 173 0.09 -5.11 5.60
C ILE A 173 1.51 -4.53 5.72
N MET A 174 1.63 -3.23 6.00
CA MET A 174 2.93 -2.56 6.13
C MET A 174 3.81 -3.22 7.21
N ALA A 175 3.23 -3.58 8.35
CA ALA A 175 3.97 -4.24 9.42
C ALA A 175 4.46 -5.63 9.00
N ALA A 176 3.66 -6.39 8.26
CA ALA A 176 4.04 -7.69 7.72
C ALA A 176 5.16 -7.56 6.66
N GLU A 177 5.05 -6.58 5.75
CA GLU A 177 6.07 -6.32 4.72
C GLU A 177 7.43 -5.95 5.33
N PHE A 178 7.46 -5.01 6.28
CA PHE A 178 8.71 -4.66 6.95
C PHE A 178 9.25 -5.81 7.82
N SER A 179 8.39 -6.60 8.46
CA SER A 179 8.83 -7.80 9.20
C SER A 179 9.51 -8.80 8.26
N TYR A 180 8.93 -9.05 7.09
CA TYR A 180 9.53 -9.90 6.06
C TYR A 180 10.87 -9.34 5.58
N ILE A 181 10.94 -8.07 5.25
CA ILE A 181 12.17 -7.41 4.76
C ILE A 181 13.30 -7.55 5.78
N PHE A 182 13.07 -7.15 7.03
CA PHE A 182 14.12 -7.17 8.04
C PHE A 182 14.51 -8.58 8.48
N GLN A 183 13.56 -9.53 8.58
CA GLN A 183 13.93 -10.92 8.84
C GLN A 183 14.82 -11.51 7.73
N GLU A 184 14.61 -11.12 6.45
CA GLU A 184 15.46 -11.57 5.34
C GLU A 184 16.83 -10.90 5.35
N PHE A 185 16.93 -9.69 5.88
CA PHE A 185 18.21 -9.00 6.12
C PHE A 185 19.01 -9.58 7.29
N GLY A 186 18.41 -10.45 8.11
CA GLY A 186 19.07 -11.13 9.23
C GLY A 186 18.68 -10.59 10.61
N THR A 187 17.81 -9.59 10.69
CA THR A 187 17.29 -9.05 11.94
C THR A 187 16.40 -10.06 12.67
N THR A 188 16.55 -10.18 13.98
CA THR A 188 15.55 -10.81 14.87
C THR A 188 14.37 -9.85 15.02
N VAL A 189 13.25 -10.16 14.36
CA VAL A 189 12.07 -9.28 14.35
C VAL A 189 11.03 -9.73 15.36
N HIS A 190 10.57 -8.78 16.20
CA HIS A 190 9.43 -8.92 17.11
C HIS A 190 8.26 -8.08 16.58
N LEU A 191 7.27 -8.71 15.96
CA LEU A 191 6.06 -8.05 15.47
C LEU A 191 5.01 -7.99 16.56
N VAL A 192 4.73 -6.78 17.06
CA VAL A 192 3.82 -6.53 18.18
C VAL A 192 2.50 -5.94 17.67
N SER A 193 1.40 -6.65 17.90
CA SER A 193 0.07 -6.26 17.45
C SER A 193 -1.00 -6.42 18.53
N ARG A 194 -1.87 -5.41 18.70
CA ARG A 194 -3.00 -5.43 19.64
C ARG A 194 -4.13 -6.39 19.24
N SER A 195 -4.10 -6.88 18.01
CA SER A 195 -5.08 -7.83 17.44
C SER A 195 -4.35 -8.88 16.64
N PRO A 196 -5.01 -9.93 16.14
CA PRO A 196 -4.38 -10.85 15.18
C PRO A 196 -3.74 -10.11 14.02
N VAL A 197 -2.56 -10.55 13.60
CA VAL A 197 -1.83 -9.99 12.46
C VAL A 197 -2.62 -10.26 11.20
N LEU A 198 -2.74 -9.23 10.32
CA LEU A 198 -3.46 -9.30 9.04
C LEU A 198 -4.94 -9.70 9.17
N LYS A 199 -5.59 -9.35 10.29
CA LYS A 199 -6.95 -9.80 10.66
C LYS A 199 -8.05 -9.51 9.63
N HIS A 200 -7.80 -8.61 8.68
CA HIS A 200 -8.76 -8.24 7.63
C HIS A 200 -8.60 -9.06 6.36
N LEU A 201 -7.55 -9.90 6.25
CA LEU A 201 -7.34 -10.77 5.11
C LEU A 201 -8.04 -12.12 5.30
N ASP A 202 -8.26 -12.81 4.19
CA ASP A 202 -8.74 -14.19 4.21
C ASP A 202 -7.84 -15.06 5.10
N PRO A 203 -8.40 -15.96 5.94
CA PRO A 203 -7.60 -16.81 6.83
C PRO A 203 -6.54 -17.65 6.11
N LYS A 204 -6.77 -18.03 4.84
CA LYS A 204 -5.79 -18.78 4.04
C LYS A 204 -4.60 -17.90 3.66
N LEU A 205 -4.85 -16.65 3.28
CA LEU A 205 -3.78 -15.67 3.01
C LEU A 205 -2.97 -15.40 4.28
N VAL A 206 -3.63 -15.22 5.42
CA VAL A 206 -2.97 -15.05 6.72
C VAL A 206 -2.09 -16.25 7.06
N ALA A 207 -2.59 -17.48 6.86
CA ALA A 207 -1.83 -18.67 7.14
C ALA A 207 -0.58 -18.82 6.24
N LEU A 208 -0.68 -18.43 4.98
CA LEU A 208 0.46 -18.40 4.05
C LEU A 208 1.46 -17.31 4.44
N ALA A 209 1.00 -16.10 4.74
CA ALA A 209 1.86 -15.01 5.18
C ALA A 209 2.62 -15.36 6.47
N LYS A 210 1.96 -15.96 7.46
CA LYS A 210 2.61 -16.43 8.70
C LYS A 210 3.68 -17.49 8.44
N LYS A 211 3.57 -18.31 7.39
CA LYS A 211 4.65 -19.23 6.99
C LYS A 211 5.86 -18.51 6.43
N GLU A 212 5.64 -17.46 5.64
CA GLU A 212 6.72 -16.61 5.12
C GLU A 212 7.37 -15.76 6.22
N LEU A 213 6.62 -15.43 7.29
CA LEU A 213 7.09 -14.74 8.48
C LEU A 213 7.58 -15.71 9.58
N ALA A 214 7.95 -16.95 9.26
CA ALA A 214 8.28 -17.98 10.24
C ALA A 214 9.50 -17.65 11.14
N ARG A 215 10.36 -16.71 10.73
CA ARG A 215 11.50 -16.24 11.53
C ARG A 215 11.17 -14.99 12.35
N THR A 216 9.97 -14.42 12.21
CA THR A 216 9.47 -13.30 12.98
C THR A 216 8.76 -13.79 14.25
N HIS A 217 9.11 -13.24 15.41
CA HIS A 217 8.40 -13.48 16.66
C HIS A 217 7.09 -12.70 16.70
N LEU A 218 5.96 -13.40 16.55
CA LEU A 218 4.63 -12.75 16.52
C LEU A 218 4.08 -12.60 17.95
N HIS A 219 3.91 -11.37 18.41
CA HIS A 219 3.27 -11.01 19.68
C HIS A 219 1.88 -10.45 19.43
N GLU A 220 0.93 -11.34 19.12
CA GLU A 220 -0.47 -10.97 18.92
C GLU A 220 -1.17 -10.69 20.27
N HIS A 221 -2.14 -9.77 20.26
CA HIS A 221 -2.81 -9.29 21.48
C HIS A 221 -1.86 -8.66 22.51
N ALA A 222 -0.75 -8.10 22.03
CA ALA A 222 0.25 -7.42 22.83
C ALA A 222 0.38 -5.94 22.42
N SER A 223 0.88 -5.12 23.34
CA SER A 223 1.14 -3.71 23.09
C SER A 223 2.40 -3.25 23.81
N VAL A 224 3.12 -2.31 23.20
CA VAL A 224 4.19 -1.57 23.85
C VAL A 224 3.56 -0.57 24.84
N THR A 225 4.06 -0.57 26.07
CA THR A 225 3.58 0.31 27.15
C THR A 225 4.52 1.47 27.43
N SER A 226 5.83 1.28 27.29
CA SER A 226 6.83 2.34 27.36
C SER A 226 8.13 1.91 26.66
N ILE A 227 8.92 2.90 26.30
CA ILE A 227 10.28 2.77 25.78
C ILE A 227 11.18 3.57 26.72
N GLU A 228 12.24 2.95 27.22
CA GLU A 228 13.22 3.55 28.13
C GLU A 228 14.59 3.60 27.49
N GLY A 229 15.37 4.65 27.82
CA GLY A 229 16.74 4.88 27.41
C GLY A 229 17.08 6.35 27.57
N GLU A 230 18.35 6.68 27.81
CA GLU A 230 18.82 8.07 27.97
C GLU A 230 18.98 8.75 26.59
N ASP A 231 19.90 8.26 25.77
CA ASP A 231 20.20 8.82 24.44
C ASP A 231 19.56 7.97 23.30
N SER A 232 19.40 6.67 23.52
CA SER A 232 18.84 5.71 22.57
C SER A 232 17.98 4.69 23.29
N ILE A 233 17.27 3.85 22.52
CA ILE A 233 16.47 2.76 23.09
C ILE A 233 17.39 1.81 23.87
N GLU A 234 16.98 1.47 25.09
CA GLU A 234 17.63 0.46 25.93
C GLU A 234 16.66 -0.68 26.26
N THR A 235 15.45 -0.34 26.69
CA THR A 235 14.44 -1.32 27.08
C THR A 235 13.08 -0.90 26.59
N VAL A 236 12.34 -1.86 26.05
CA VAL A 236 10.93 -1.71 25.66
C VAL A 236 10.08 -2.58 26.55
N HIS A 237 9.10 -1.99 27.21
CA HIS A 237 8.13 -2.67 28.05
C HIS A 237 6.88 -3.01 27.24
N LEU A 238 6.41 -4.24 27.41
CA LEU A 238 5.26 -4.76 26.69
C LEU A 238 4.29 -5.44 27.67
N THR A 239 3.01 -5.44 27.27
CA THR A 239 1.97 -6.24 27.92
C THR A 239 1.31 -7.13 26.86
N GLY A 240 0.99 -8.36 27.24
CA GLY A 240 0.35 -9.34 26.36
C GLY A 240 -0.42 -10.40 27.12
N PRO A 241 -0.94 -11.45 26.47
CA PRO A 241 -1.74 -12.50 27.11
C PRO A 241 -1.04 -13.23 28.25
N GLY A 242 0.30 -13.29 28.23
CA GLY A 242 1.13 -13.91 29.28
C GLY A 242 1.54 -12.96 30.41
N GLY A 243 1.05 -11.71 30.41
CA GLY A 243 1.45 -10.66 31.36
C GLY A 243 2.46 -9.67 30.77
N ASN A 244 3.17 -8.96 31.63
CA ASN A 244 4.18 -7.98 31.25
C ASN A 244 5.52 -8.66 30.99
N PHE A 245 6.24 -8.17 30.00
CA PHE A 245 7.60 -8.61 29.65
C PHE A 245 8.38 -7.45 29.03
N THR A 246 9.69 -7.63 28.87
CA THR A 246 10.58 -6.63 28.29
C THR A 246 11.40 -7.21 27.14
N LEU A 247 11.80 -6.36 26.21
CA LEU A 247 12.76 -6.64 25.14
C LEU A 247 13.79 -5.52 25.12
N THR A 248 14.99 -5.80 24.61
CA THR A 248 16.12 -4.87 24.49
C THR A 248 16.55 -4.72 23.03
N PRO A 249 15.69 -4.17 22.15
CA PRO A 249 15.99 -4.09 20.73
C PRO A 249 16.94 -2.93 20.40
N ASP A 250 17.65 -3.04 19.28
CA ASP A 250 18.46 -1.94 18.72
C ASP A 250 17.57 -0.88 18.05
N ALA A 251 16.37 -1.27 17.60
CA ALA A 251 15.44 -0.38 16.90
C ALA A 251 13.97 -0.72 17.19
N VAL A 252 13.13 0.33 17.14
CA VAL A 252 11.67 0.20 17.09
C VAL A 252 11.17 0.80 15.79
N PHE A 253 10.33 0.10 15.07
CA PHE A 253 9.72 0.57 13.83
C PHE A 253 8.20 0.67 13.97
N ILE A 254 7.63 1.84 13.68
CA ILE A 254 6.20 2.10 13.81
C ILE A 254 5.50 1.92 12.48
N ALA A 255 4.67 0.89 12.38
CA ALA A 255 3.79 0.56 11.26
C ALA A 255 2.32 0.50 11.69
N ALA A 256 1.89 1.45 12.54
CA ALA A 256 0.59 1.46 13.21
C ALA A 256 -0.53 2.15 12.40
N GLY A 257 -0.37 2.28 11.10
CA GLY A 257 -1.33 2.91 10.19
C GLY A 257 -0.98 4.35 9.84
N LEU A 258 -1.94 5.04 9.19
CA LEU A 258 -1.79 6.39 8.67
C LEU A 258 -2.85 7.32 9.28
N VAL A 259 -2.51 8.61 9.38
CA VAL A 259 -3.39 9.69 9.82
C VAL A 259 -3.49 10.74 8.71
N PRO A 260 -4.69 11.22 8.33
CA PRO A 260 -4.87 12.24 7.32
C PRO A 260 -4.14 13.55 7.67
N ARG A 261 -3.43 14.11 6.70
CA ARG A 261 -2.75 15.40 6.85
C ARG A 261 -3.72 16.55 6.57
N SER A 262 -4.65 16.79 7.48
CA SER A 262 -5.73 17.76 7.35
C SER A 262 -5.65 18.93 8.34
N GLY A 263 -4.58 19.03 9.14
CA GLY A 263 -4.42 20.08 10.15
C GLY A 263 -4.43 21.51 9.55
N GLN A 264 -3.85 21.69 8.35
CA GLN A 264 -3.82 22.96 7.62
C GLN A 264 -5.09 23.27 6.81
N LEU A 265 -6.09 22.38 6.85
CA LEU A 265 -7.35 22.53 6.15
C LEU A 265 -8.45 22.91 7.17
N SER A 266 -8.91 24.15 7.18
CA SER A 266 -9.99 24.63 8.05
C SER A 266 -11.21 25.05 7.24
N GLY A 267 -12.37 25.17 7.90
CA GLY A 267 -13.62 25.59 7.26
C GLY A 267 -14.25 24.54 6.33
N ILE A 268 -13.75 23.29 6.34
CA ILE A 268 -14.32 22.13 5.63
C ILE A 268 -14.67 21.02 6.62
N GLU A 269 -15.65 20.21 6.27
CA GLU A 269 -16.10 19.10 7.13
C GLU A 269 -15.07 18.00 7.21
N LYS A 270 -14.86 17.47 8.44
CA LYS A 270 -13.94 16.36 8.73
C LYS A 270 -14.58 15.35 9.67
N ARG A 271 -14.22 14.09 9.51
CA ARG A 271 -14.54 13.04 10.48
C ARG A 271 -13.69 13.20 11.75
N LYS A 272 -14.05 12.48 12.81
CA LYS A 272 -13.34 12.53 14.11
C LYS A 272 -11.85 12.18 14.01
N ASN A 273 -11.49 11.33 13.06
CA ASN A 273 -10.10 10.92 12.80
C ASN A 273 -9.33 11.88 11.87
N GLY A 274 -9.93 13.00 11.47
CA GLY A 274 -9.31 14.01 10.63
C GLY A 274 -9.52 13.83 9.11
N GLU A 275 -10.19 12.78 8.67
CA GLU A 275 -10.53 12.57 7.25
C GLU A 275 -11.45 13.70 6.74
N VAL A 276 -11.11 14.25 5.57
CA VAL A 276 -11.96 15.24 4.90
C VAL A 276 -13.16 14.54 4.28
N VAL A 277 -14.36 15.02 4.58
CA VAL A 277 -15.60 14.48 4.02
C VAL A 277 -15.79 14.99 2.59
N VAL A 278 -16.01 14.08 1.66
CA VAL A 278 -16.30 14.36 0.25
C VAL A 278 -17.50 13.54 -0.23
N ASP A 279 -18.16 14.04 -1.27
CA ASP A 279 -19.18 13.28 -2.00
C ASP A 279 -18.56 12.36 -3.08
N SER A 280 -19.37 11.67 -3.86
CA SER A 280 -18.90 10.82 -4.96
C SER A 280 -18.19 11.57 -6.09
N HIS A 281 -18.32 12.88 -6.16
CA HIS A 281 -17.62 13.75 -7.12
C HIS A 281 -16.31 14.32 -6.55
N MET A 282 -15.90 13.87 -5.37
CA MET A 282 -14.74 14.37 -4.60
C MET A 282 -14.90 15.81 -4.12
N GLN A 283 -16.12 16.38 -4.13
CA GLN A 283 -16.40 17.71 -3.62
C GLN A 283 -16.63 17.70 -2.12
N THR A 284 -16.08 18.68 -1.41
CA THR A 284 -16.34 18.87 0.02
C THR A 284 -17.68 19.61 0.24
N ASN A 285 -18.05 19.81 1.49
CA ASN A 285 -19.20 20.67 1.85
C ASN A 285 -19.06 22.15 1.43
N VAL A 286 -17.87 22.56 0.96
CA VAL A 286 -17.59 23.92 0.48
C VAL A 286 -17.52 23.91 -1.04
N LYS A 287 -18.41 24.70 -1.68
CA LYS A 287 -18.48 24.80 -3.15
C LYS A 287 -17.13 25.23 -3.74
N GLY A 288 -16.67 24.51 -4.78
CA GLY A 288 -15.40 24.75 -5.46
C GLY A 288 -14.18 24.23 -4.71
N VAL A 289 -14.38 23.52 -3.58
CA VAL A 289 -13.31 22.87 -2.83
C VAL A 289 -13.49 21.35 -2.92
N TYR A 290 -12.45 20.67 -3.39
CA TYR A 290 -12.37 19.22 -3.56
C TYR A 290 -11.28 18.66 -2.67
N ALA A 291 -11.35 17.37 -2.35
CA ALA A 291 -10.27 16.66 -1.69
C ALA A 291 -10.08 15.27 -2.29
N CYS A 292 -8.83 14.76 -2.33
CA CYS A 292 -8.52 13.45 -2.91
C CYS A 292 -7.25 12.86 -2.32
N GLY A 293 -7.12 11.53 -2.41
CA GLY A 293 -6.03 10.76 -1.82
C GLY A 293 -6.21 10.57 -0.32
N ASP A 294 -5.15 10.16 0.36
CA ASP A 294 -5.18 9.72 1.76
C ASP A 294 -5.82 10.72 2.75
N VAL A 295 -5.93 11.99 2.38
CA VAL A 295 -6.59 13.01 3.21
C VAL A 295 -8.09 12.77 3.36
N THR A 296 -8.71 12.03 2.43
CA THR A 296 -10.12 11.63 2.48
C THR A 296 -10.35 10.34 3.26
N GLY A 297 -9.28 9.61 3.58
CA GLY A 297 -9.32 8.38 4.36
C GLY A 297 -9.06 7.11 3.54
N SER A 298 -9.52 5.98 4.08
CA SER A 298 -9.36 4.66 3.48
C SER A 298 -10.24 4.45 2.24
N PRO A 299 -9.72 3.70 1.22
CA PRO A 299 -8.43 3.01 1.24
C PRO A 299 -7.28 3.92 0.80
N CYS A 300 -6.20 3.97 1.60
CA CYS A 300 -4.99 4.75 1.30
C CYS A 300 -4.11 4.02 0.28
N LEU A 301 -4.56 3.95 -0.97
CA LEU A 301 -3.90 3.26 -2.07
C LEU A 301 -3.57 4.21 -3.21
N THR A 302 -2.37 4.10 -3.76
CA THR A 302 -1.92 4.97 -4.88
C THR A 302 -2.86 4.95 -6.09
N PRO A 303 -3.39 3.79 -6.57
CA PRO A 303 -4.35 3.77 -7.69
C PRO A 303 -5.66 4.50 -7.35
N VAL A 304 -6.16 4.33 -6.12
CA VAL A 304 -7.36 5.03 -5.63
C VAL A 304 -7.12 6.54 -5.60
N ALA A 305 -6.03 6.97 -4.99
CA ALA A 305 -5.65 8.37 -4.93
C ALA A 305 -5.56 9.02 -6.32
N ARG A 306 -4.98 8.34 -7.31
CA ARG A 306 -4.94 8.79 -8.71
C ARG A 306 -6.35 8.91 -9.30
N ARG A 307 -7.21 7.91 -9.07
CA ARG A 307 -8.59 7.93 -9.59
C ARG A 307 -9.39 9.05 -8.95
N GLU A 308 -9.30 9.25 -7.65
CA GLU A 308 -9.93 10.37 -6.95
C GLU A 308 -9.47 11.73 -7.48
N GLY A 309 -8.15 11.91 -7.69
CA GLY A 309 -7.59 13.11 -8.28
C GLY A 309 -8.12 13.38 -9.70
N PHE A 310 -8.26 12.32 -10.51
CA PHE A 310 -8.87 12.40 -11.83
C PHE A 310 -10.36 12.80 -11.75
N VAL A 311 -11.13 12.15 -10.87
CA VAL A 311 -12.56 12.47 -10.66
C VAL A 311 -12.75 13.91 -10.22
N ALA A 312 -11.95 14.40 -9.27
CA ALA A 312 -12.00 15.81 -8.85
C ALA A 312 -11.71 16.76 -10.02
N ALA A 313 -10.71 16.44 -10.84
CA ALA A 313 -10.36 17.27 -12.01
C ALA A 313 -11.45 17.29 -13.07
N GLU A 314 -12.03 16.15 -13.42
CA GLU A 314 -13.12 16.06 -14.41
C GLU A 314 -14.35 16.87 -13.96
N ASN A 315 -14.72 16.80 -12.68
CA ASN A 315 -15.84 17.59 -12.17
C ASN A 315 -15.56 19.10 -12.19
N ILE A 316 -14.33 19.53 -11.91
CA ILE A 316 -13.93 20.96 -12.08
C ILE A 316 -13.99 21.39 -13.56
N LEU A 317 -13.71 20.48 -14.49
CA LEU A 317 -13.82 20.72 -15.94
C LEU A 317 -15.27 20.69 -16.45
N GLY A 318 -16.25 20.40 -15.58
CA GLY A 318 -17.67 20.29 -15.94
C GLY A 318 -18.04 18.96 -16.60
N ARG A 319 -17.23 17.93 -16.45
CA ARG A 319 -17.48 16.57 -16.93
C ARG A 319 -17.88 15.70 -15.76
N GLU A 320 -19.17 15.44 -15.62
CA GLU A 320 -19.71 14.67 -14.50
C GLU A 320 -19.06 13.28 -14.43
N THR A 321 -18.37 13.01 -13.34
CA THR A 321 -17.64 11.76 -13.08
C THR A 321 -17.74 11.41 -11.61
N VAL A 322 -17.99 10.15 -11.31
CA VAL A 322 -18.12 9.66 -9.94
C VAL A 322 -16.99 8.71 -9.55
N MET A 323 -16.65 8.71 -8.28
CA MET A 323 -15.74 7.75 -7.68
C MET A 323 -16.50 6.52 -7.20
N GLU A 324 -16.06 5.36 -7.65
CA GLU A 324 -16.57 4.07 -7.22
C GLU A 324 -15.46 3.29 -6.50
N TYR A 325 -15.79 2.72 -5.34
CA TYR A 325 -14.85 1.99 -4.49
C TYR A 325 -15.04 0.47 -4.51
N THR A 326 -15.91 -0.05 -5.40
CA THR A 326 -16.13 -1.49 -5.58
C THR A 326 -15.02 -2.15 -6.41
N GLY A 327 -14.66 -3.37 -6.06
CA GLY A 327 -13.70 -4.18 -6.84
C GLY A 327 -12.28 -3.60 -6.89
N ILE A 328 -11.83 -2.92 -5.82
CA ILE A 328 -10.48 -2.35 -5.75
C ILE A 328 -9.48 -3.46 -5.42
N PRO A 329 -8.52 -3.75 -6.32
CA PRO A 329 -7.47 -4.70 -6.02
C PRO A 329 -6.49 -4.11 -5.00
N GLN A 330 -6.12 -4.93 -4.03
CA GLN A 330 -5.13 -4.62 -3.01
C GLN A 330 -3.99 -5.63 -3.09
N SER A 331 -2.83 -5.26 -2.56
CA SER A 331 -1.67 -6.16 -2.53
C SER A 331 -0.85 -6.00 -1.26
N MET A 332 -0.13 -7.07 -0.94
CA MET A 332 0.92 -7.16 0.06
C MET A 332 2.09 -7.92 -0.58
N SER A 333 3.31 -7.48 -0.34
CA SER A 333 4.51 -8.06 -0.94
C SER A 333 5.42 -8.64 0.14
N LEU A 334 5.45 -9.99 0.23
CA LEU A 334 6.42 -10.76 1.00
C LEU A 334 7.38 -11.48 0.04
N PHE A 335 7.71 -12.75 0.23
CA PHE A 335 8.43 -13.54 -0.78
C PHE A 335 7.62 -13.62 -2.07
N TYR A 336 6.33 -13.97 -1.94
CA TYR A 336 5.36 -13.83 -3.03
C TYR A 336 4.57 -12.53 -2.93
N ASP A 337 3.99 -12.11 -4.04
CA ASP A 337 2.93 -11.12 -4.04
C ASP A 337 1.62 -11.78 -3.58
N TYR A 338 0.96 -11.13 -2.66
CA TYR A 338 -0.42 -11.38 -2.24
C TYR A 338 -1.30 -10.33 -2.90
N ALA A 339 -2.28 -10.73 -3.67
CA ALA A 339 -3.23 -9.81 -4.25
C ALA A 339 -4.65 -10.29 -3.97
N PHE A 340 -5.52 -9.37 -3.61
CA PHE A 340 -6.89 -9.70 -3.25
C PHE A 340 -7.86 -8.60 -3.65
N ILE A 341 -9.07 -9.02 -3.95
CA ILE A 341 -10.24 -8.17 -4.12
C ILE A 341 -11.27 -8.75 -3.15
N ASP A 342 -11.69 -7.93 -2.19
CA ASP A 342 -12.62 -8.36 -1.16
C ASP A 342 -13.91 -8.88 -1.81
N ALA A 343 -14.27 -10.10 -1.44
CA ALA A 343 -15.50 -10.70 -1.92
C ALA A 343 -16.71 -9.94 -1.35
N ASP A 344 -17.68 -9.65 -2.21
CA ASP A 344 -19.00 -9.29 -1.72
C ASP A 344 -19.57 -10.49 -0.94
N THR A 345 -20.14 -10.25 0.23
CA THR A 345 -20.74 -11.27 1.09
C THR A 345 -21.89 -12.03 0.44
N SER A 346 -22.42 -11.54 -0.68
CA SER A 346 -23.43 -12.20 -1.52
C SER A 346 -22.87 -13.33 -2.39
N CYS A 347 -21.56 -13.45 -2.54
CA CYS A 347 -20.90 -14.49 -3.32
C CYS A 347 -21.05 -15.87 -2.68
N ALA A 348 -21.91 -16.71 -3.25
CA ALA A 348 -22.22 -18.01 -2.68
C ALA A 348 -21.31 -19.15 -3.17
N ALA A 349 -20.56 -18.98 -4.26
CA ALA A 349 -19.74 -20.04 -4.84
C ALA A 349 -18.28 -19.62 -4.96
N SER A 350 -17.37 -20.45 -4.47
CA SER A 350 -15.93 -20.24 -4.61
C SER A 350 -15.20 -21.54 -4.94
N ALA A 351 -14.06 -21.41 -5.61
CA ALA A 351 -13.11 -22.50 -5.82
C ALA A 351 -11.70 -22.02 -5.54
N SER A 352 -10.83 -22.92 -5.08
CA SER A 352 -9.44 -22.61 -4.80
C SER A 352 -8.51 -23.77 -5.14
N ILE A 353 -7.26 -23.44 -5.52
CA ILE A 353 -6.19 -24.38 -5.76
C ILE A 353 -4.87 -23.85 -5.19
N PRO A 354 -3.88 -24.71 -4.92
CA PRO A 354 -2.50 -24.29 -4.76
C PRO A 354 -1.99 -23.63 -6.06
N GLY A 355 -1.01 -22.74 -5.96
CA GLY A 355 -0.33 -22.20 -7.13
C GLY A 355 0.36 -23.32 -7.94
N PRO A 356 0.35 -23.27 -9.27
CA PRO A 356 1.03 -24.25 -10.12
C PRO A 356 2.54 -24.08 -10.06
N ALA A 357 3.26 -25.15 -10.40
CA ALA A 357 4.71 -25.08 -10.61
C ALA A 357 5.01 -24.25 -11.88
N GLY A 358 5.85 -23.23 -11.74
CA GLY A 358 6.20 -22.34 -12.85
C GLY A 358 7.34 -21.39 -12.48
N PRO A 359 7.58 -20.34 -13.26
CA PRO A 359 8.60 -19.33 -12.97
C PRO A 359 8.44 -18.74 -11.57
N GLY A 360 9.50 -18.75 -10.76
CA GLY A 360 9.49 -18.26 -9.39
C GLY A 360 8.88 -19.18 -8.33
N THR A 361 8.26 -20.31 -8.72
CA THR A 361 7.67 -21.27 -7.78
C THR A 361 8.23 -22.69 -7.95
N PHE A 362 8.98 -22.97 -9.01
CA PHE A 362 9.45 -24.31 -9.35
C PHE A 362 10.20 -25.00 -8.19
N TRP A 363 11.17 -24.31 -7.62
CA TRP A 363 11.99 -24.85 -6.53
C TRP A 363 11.26 -24.97 -5.21
N SER A 364 10.10 -24.34 -5.07
CA SER A 364 9.25 -24.40 -3.87
C SER A 364 8.24 -25.56 -3.91
N VAL A 365 8.15 -26.34 -5.00
CA VAL A 365 7.24 -27.47 -5.12
C VAL A 365 7.42 -28.50 -4.00
N PRO A 366 8.65 -28.90 -3.60
CA PRO A 366 8.83 -29.89 -2.54
C PRO A 366 8.30 -29.42 -1.17
N SER A 367 8.33 -28.10 -0.90
CA SER A 367 7.82 -27.53 0.36
C SER A 367 6.31 -27.26 0.33
N GLY A 368 5.65 -27.38 -0.83
CA GLY A 368 4.26 -27.02 -1.03
C GLY A 368 3.98 -25.51 -0.97
N MET A 369 5.03 -24.67 -1.06
CA MET A 369 4.93 -23.20 -1.04
C MET A 369 4.92 -22.64 -2.47
N THR A 370 4.01 -23.12 -3.31
CA THR A 370 3.90 -22.67 -4.72
C THR A 370 2.92 -21.54 -4.92
N GLY A 371 2.29 -21.03 -3.84
CA GLY A 371 1.29 -20.00 -3.91
C GLY A 371 -0.14 -20.53 -3.73
N TYR A 372 -1.11 -19.69 -4.08
CA TYR A 372 -2.54 -19.96 -3.88
C TYR A 372 -3.38 -19.15 -4.84
N ALA A 373 -4.50 -19.67 -5.25
CA ALA A 373 -5.54 -18.91 -5.95
C ALA A 373 -6.92 -19.30 -5.44
N ARG A 374 -7.79 -18.31 -5.27
CA ARG A 374 -9.22 -18.45 -5.04
C ARG A 374 -9.98 -17.45 -5.90
N VAL A 375 -11.08 -17.90 -6.47
CA VAL A 375 -12.04 -17.08 -7.18
C VAL A 375 -13.42 -17.32 -6.59
N SER A 376 -14.15 -16.26 -6.32
CA SER A 376 -15.54 -16.29 -5.87
C SER A 376 -16.44 -15.69 -6.96
N VAL A 377 -17.55 -16.34 -7.24
CA VAL A 377 -18.51 -15.95 -8.28
C VAL A 377 -19.93 -15.94 -7.74
N ASP A 378 -20.76 -15.10 -8.30
CA ASP A 378 -22.19 -15.18 -8.19
C ASP A 378 -22.70 -16.30 -9.14
N PRO A 379 -23.31 -17.37 -8.64
CA PRO A 379 -23.74 -18.50 -9.46
C PRO A 379 -24.85 -18.15 -10.47
N GLU A 380 -25.68 -17.14 -10.20
CA GLU A 380 -26.78 -16.74 -11.11
C GLU A 380 -26.24 -15.92 -12.29
N SER A 381 -25.50 -14.86 -12.03
CA SER A 381 -24.97 -13.99 -13.07
C SER A 381 -23.67 -14.51 -13.69
N GLY A 382 -22.88 -15.29 -12.95
CA GLY A 382 -21.51 -15.68 -13.31
C GLY A 382 -20.48 -14.58 -13.07
N CYS A 383 -20.88 -13.43 -12.49
CA CYS A 383 -19.97 -12.35 -12.20
C CYS A 383 -18.95 -12.75 -11.13
N ILE A 384 -17.71 -12.32 -11.33
CA ILE A 384 -16.65 -12.46 -10.32
C ILE A 384 -16.92 -11.42 -9.23
N CYS A 385 -16.85 -11.83 -7.98
CA CYS A 385 -17.10 -10.97 -6.85
C CYS A 385 -15.99 -10.99 -5.78
N GLY A 386 -14.99 -11.83 -5.95
CA GLY A 386 -13.80 -11.84 -5.08
C GLY A 386 -12.67 -12.67 -5.67
N ILE A 387 -11.45 -12.26 -5.37
CA ILE A 387 -10.22 -12.92 -5.82
C ILE A 387 -9.19 -12.86 -4.71
N ASP A 388 -8.51 -13.99 -4.47
CA ASP A 388 -7.27 -14.06 -3.73
C ASP A 388 -6.23 -14.78 -4.57
N ALA A 389 -5.06 -14.19 -4.69
CA ALA A 389 -3.93 -14.75 -5.39
C ALA A 389 -2.65 -14.58 -4.58
N VAL A 390 -1.83 -15.63 -4.53
CA VAL A 390 -0.48 -15.60 -3.95
C VAL A 390 0.47 -16.21 -4.96
N GLY A 391 1.46 -15.45 -5.41
CA GLY A 391 2.44 -15.91 -6.38
C GLY A 391 3.18 -14.75 -7.04
N PRO A 392 4.19 -15.05 -7.89
CA PRO A 392 5.06 -14.02 -8.47
C PRO A 392 4.36 -12.97 -9.35
N ALA A 393 3.17 -13.26 -9.88
CA ALA A 393 2.43 -12.38 -10.77
C ALA A 393 1.04 -11.99 -10.21
N ALA A 394 0.77 -12.29 -8.95
CA ALA A 394 -0.57 -12.15 -8.36
C ALA A 394 -1.13 -10.73 -8.50
N GLY A 395 -0.32 -9.69 -8.26
CA GLY A 395 -0.76 -8.30 -8.38
C GLY A 395 -1.18 -7.89 -9.79
N ILE A 396 -0.44 -8.34 -10.82
CA ILE A 396 -0.76 -8.05 -12.23
C ILE A 396 -2.07 -8.72 -12.60
N ILE A 397 -2.22 -10.00 -12.25
CA ILE A 397 -3.41 -10.78 -12.59
C ILE A 397 -4.65 -10.24 -11.88
N ALA A 398 -4.55 -9.92 -10.58
CA ALA A 398 -5.68 -9.33 -9.83
C ALA A 398 -6.11 -7.97 -10.42
N SER A 399 -5.15 -7.14 -10.85
CA SER A 399 -5.47 -5.86 -11.50
C SER A 399 -6.24 -6.05 -12.82
N TYR A 400 -5.84 -7.03 -13.63
CA TYR A 400 -6.54 -7.37 -14.87
C TYR A 400 -7.95 -7.91 -14.59
N GLN A 401 -8.08 -8.82 -13.62
CA GLN A 401 -9.38 -9.36 -13.22
C GLN A 401 -10.31 -8.28 -12.66
N ALA A 402 -9.80 -7.35 -11.86
CA ALA A 402 -10.57 -6.22 -11.35
C ALA A 402 -11.17 -5.37 -12.49
N PHE A 403 -10.39 -5.16 -13.56
CA PHE A 403 -10.88 -4.46 -14.74
C PHE A 403 -12.01 -5.23 -15.44
N LEU A 404 -11.84 -6.53 -15.66
CA LEU A 404 -12.88 -7.39 -16.27
C LEU A 404 -14.16 -7.44 -15.42
N MET A 405 -14.02 -7.50 -14.09
CA MET A 405 -15.15 -7.41 -13.16
C MET A 405 -15.96 -6.11 -13.37
N ARG A 406 -15.28 -4.98 -13.51
CA ARG A 406 -15.94 -3.67 -13.75
C ARG A 406 -16.62 -3.57 -15.10
N GLU A 407 -16.09 -4.25 -16.11
CA GLU A 407 -16.70 -4.36 -17.45
C GLU A 407 -17.83 -5.40 -17.50
N GLY A 408 -18.17 -6.06 -16.38
CA GLY A 408 -19.23 -7.06 -16.31
C GLY A 408 -18.88 -8.39 -16.99
N ILE A 409 -17.61 -8.66 -17.23
CA ILE A 409 -17.13 -9.92 -17.80
C ILE A 409 -16.99 -10.92 -16.67
N GLY A 410 -17.80 -11.97 -16.70
CA GLY A 410 -17.86 -13.01 -15.68
C GLY A 410 -17.04 -14.26 -16.00
N ALA A 411 -17.19 -15.26 -15.13
CA ALA A 411 -16.48 -16.53 -15.29
C ALA A 411 -16.95 -17.31 -16.55
N ARG A 412 -18.19 -17.10 -17.04
CA ARG A 412 -18.75 -17.83 -18.17
C ARG A 412 -17.99 -17.60 -19.48
N GLU A 413 -17.40 -16.43 -19.65
CA GLU A 413 -16.64 -16.01 -20.83
C GLU A 413 -15.26 -16.64 -20.90
N TYR A 414 -14.77 -17.23 -19.80
CA TYR A 414 -13.40 -17.74 -19.71
C TYR A 414 -13.15 -19.12 -20.34
N ASP A 415 -14.17 -19.83 -20.78
CA ASP A 415 -13.98 -21.14 -21.43
C ASP A 415 -13.18 -21.06 -22.74
N GLN A 416 -13.23 -19.92 -23.43
CA GLN A 416 -12.50 -19.65 -24.67
C GLN A 416 -11.21 -18.86 -24.46
N PHE A 417 -10.90 -18.46 -23.22
CA PHE A 417 -9.70 -17.70 -22.93
C PHE A 417 -8.43 -18.57 -23.05
N LEU A 418 -7.40 -18.04 -23.68
CA LEU A 418 -6.09 -18.66 -23.79
C LEU A 418 -5.10 -17.88 -22.93
N GLU A 419 -4.56 -18.53 -21.92
CA GLU A 419 -3.55 -18.00 -21.04
C GLU A 419 -2.14 -18.16 -21.61
N VAL A 420 -1.22 -17.35 -21.13
CA VAL A 420 0.21 -17.53 -21.42
C VAL A 420 0.76 -18.63 -20.50
N HIS A 421 1.39 -19.64 -21.07
CA HIS A 421 2.09 -20.69 -20.32
C HIS A 421 3.61 -20.41 -20.29
N PRO A 422 4.30 -20.68 -19.15
CA PRO A 422 3.79 -21.13 -17.86
C PRO A 422 3.28 -19.97 -16.99
N MET A 423 2.22 -20.22 -16.24
CA MET A 423 1.65 -19.28 -15.26
C MET A 423 1.79 -19.83 -13.83
N THR A 424 1.76 -18.94 -12.83
CA THR A 424 2.04 -19.29 -11.43
C THR A 424 0.90 -18.93 -10.46
N ASP A 425 -0.13 -18.21 -10.91
CA ASP A 425 -1.20 -17.68 -10.03
C ASP A 425 -2.42 -18.61 -9.88
N GLY A 426 -2.62 -19.53 -10.79
CA GLY A 426 -3.75 -20.46 -10.77
C GLY A 426 -5.12 -19.86 -11.04
N ILE A 427 -5.26 -18.55 -11.25
CA ILE A 427 -6.55 -17.88 -11.47
C ILE A 427 -7.23 -18.38 -12.75
N TYR A 428 -6.52 -18.45 -13.86
CA TYR A 428 -7.12 -18.83 -15.14
C TYR A 428 -7.63 -20.27 -15.19
N PRO A 429 -6.91 -21.30 -14.69
CA PRO A 429 -7.47 -22.63 -14.55
C PRO A 429 -8.74 -22.67 -13.68
N LEU A 430 -8.77 -21.89 -12.60
CA LEU A 430 -9.97 -21.79 -11.76
C LEU A 430 -11.13 -21.14 -12.48
N MET A 431 -10.88 -20.06 -13.23
CA MET A 431 -11.91 -19.39 -14.02
C MET A 431 -12.53 -20.33 -15.05
N LYS A 432 -11.71 -21.12 -15.76
CA LYS A 432 -12.17 -22.15 -16.69
C LYS A 432 -13.00 -23.24 -16.01
N TYR A 433 -12.55 -23.69 -14.84
CA TYR A 433 -13.28 -24.65 -14.03
C TYR A 433 -14.65 -24.10 -13.62
N LEU A 434 -14.71 -22.88 -13.10
CA LEU A 434 -15.94 -22.21 -12.70
C LEU A 434 -16.87 -21.96 -13.89
N ALA A 435 -16.35 -21.56 -15.05
CA ALA A 435 -17.12 -21.43 -16.28
C ALA A 435 -17.82 -22.74 -16.67
N GLY A 436 -17.10 -23.86 -16.58
CA GLY A 436 -17.67 -25.19 -16.83
C GLY A 436 -18.78 -25.56 -15.84
N ARG A 437 -18.60 -25.22 -14.55
CA ARG A 437 -19.60 -25.49 -13.49
C ARG A 437 -20.87 -24.66 -13.66
N LEU A 438 -20.71 -23.36 -13.98
CA LEU A 438 -21.82 -22.45 -14.26
C LEU A 438 -22.67 -22.90 -15.45
N LYS A 439 -22.07 -23.50 -16.49
CA LYS A 439 -22.79 -24.02 -17.66
C LYS A 439 -23.60 -25.27 -17.35
N GLN A 440 -23.21 -26.03 -16.33
CA GLN A 440 -23.86 -27.30 -15.96
C GLN A 440 -24.87 -27.15 -14.81
N ASP A 441 -25.08 -25.95 -14.28
CA ASP A 441 -25.85 -25.67 -13.07
C ASP A 441 -25.49 -26.59 -11.87
N THR A 442 -24.20 -26.93 -11.75
CA THR A 442 -23.68 -27.93 -10.81
C THR A 442 -22.86 -27.34 -9.69
N PHE A 443 -23.27 -26.20 -9.12
CA PHE A 443 -22.67 -25.72 -7.87
C PHE A 443 -23.16 -26.56 -6.68
N PRO A 444 -22.24 -26.95 -5.76
CA PRO A 444 -22.64 -27.68 -4.57
C PRO A 444 -23.40 -26.79 -3.59
#